data_5edb946468559d20a2ecf2004924743f
#
_entry.id   5edb946468559d20a2ecf2004924743f
#
_cell.length_a   1.000
_cell.length_b   1.000
_cell.length_c   1.000
_cell.angle_alpha   90.00
_cell.angle_beta   90.00
_cell.angle_gamma   90.00
#
_symmetry.space_group_name_H-M   'P 1'
#
loop_
_entity.id
_entity.type
_entity.pdbx_description
1 polymer ?
#
loop_
_entity_poly.entity_id
_entity_poly.type
_entity_poly.pdbx_seq_one_letter_code
_entity_poly.pdbx_strand_id
1 'polypeptide(L)'
;PAKVMDIFQFFTIFATDKKYRKYKIICRYQQYEGANLLVERVKAGYPKKGLIWHFQGSGKSLLMVFAAQKLRMIPELKNPTVVIVDDRIDLETQITATFNASDIPNLVSLATKDELIKFFKQDIRKIAITTIFRFGDVDGVLNERDNIIVMVDEAHRTQEGNLGEKMHAALPNAFFFGLTGTPINRVDKNTFHTFGAEEDKSGYMSKYSFSDSIRDNATLPLNFEPVPVDLHVNREKLDEEFDALTESLSEADRAELSKRVNMKAIMYDKKRIRKVCEHIANHFKTKIEPNGYKGQVVCYDRECCLLYKEELDKIMGPDASTIVMDTNND
;
A
#
# COMPACT_ATOMS: atom_id res chain seq x y z
N PRO A 1 2.61 -34.01 -10.96
CA PRO A 1 4.06 -33.86 -11.15
C PRO A 1 4.44 -32.46 -11.67
N ALA A 2 3.79 -31.94 -12.75
CA ALA A 2 4.17 -30.66 -13.37
C ALA A 2 4.13 -29.47 -12.39
N LYS A 3 3.04 -29.28 -11.60
CA LYS A 3 2.97 -28.21 -10.60
C LYS A 3 4.07 -28.29 -9.54
N VAL A 4 4.44 -29.49 -9.12
CA VAL A 4 5.50 -29.68 -8.12
C VAL A 4 6.85 -29.24 -8.69
N MET A 5 7.14 -29.61 -9.92
CA MET A 5 8.37 -29.16 -10.61
C MET A 5 8.40 -27.64 -10.81
N ASP A 6 7.26 -27.05 -11.20
CA ASP A 6 7.12 -25.62 -11.35
C ASP A 6 7.38 -24.87 -10.02
N ILE A 7 6.84 -25.40 -8.89
CA ILE A 7 7.08 -24.85 -7.55
C ILE A 7 8.55 -24.94 -7.16
N PHE A 8 9.21 -26.07 -7.40
CA PHE A 8 10.63 -26.20 -7.10
C PHE A 8 11.50 -25.27 -7.95
N GLN A 9 11.16 -25.11 -9.20
CA GLN A 9 11.97 -24.35 -10.15
C GLN A 9 11.79 -22.83 -10.01
N PHE A 10 10.56 -22.33 -9.80
CA PHE A 10 10.25 -20.90 -9.88
C PHE A 10 9.65 -20.30 -8.61
N PHE A 11 9.13 -21.13 -7.70
CA PHE A 11 8.40 -20.68 -6.53
C PHE A 11 9.04 -21.13 -5.20
N THR A 12 10.31 -21.45 -5.28
CA THR A 12 11.15 -21.76 -4.11
C THR A 12 12.40 -20.88 -4.18
N ILE A 13 12.65 -20.15 -3.12
CA ILE A 13 13.82 -19.29 -2.97
C ILE A 13 14.52 -19.57 -1.64
N PHE A 14 15.81 -19.24 -1.59
CA PHE A 14 16.59 -19.33 -0.36
C PHE A 14 16.89 -17.91 0.11
N ALA A 15 16.53 -17.61 1.35
CA ALA A 15 16.80 -16.33 1.97
C ALA A 15 17.80 -16.50 3.13
N THR A 16 18.47 -15.41 3.46
CA THR A 16 19.43 -15.38 4.57
C THR A 16 18.92 -14.40 5.64
N ASP A 17 18.81 -14.85 6.88
CA ASP A 17 18.40 -13.99 7.99
C ASP A 17 19.55 -13.09 8.48
N LYS A 18 19.26 -12.16 9.41
CA LYS A 18 20.25 -11.25 10.01
C LYS A 18 21.37 -11.98 10.78
N LYS A 19 21.21 -13.29 11.05
CA LYS A 19 22.20 -14.15 11.70
C LYS A 19 22.93 -15.04 10.70
N TYR A 20 22.87 -14.71 9.40
CA TYR A 20 23.48 -15.48 8.30
C TYR A 20 22.98 -16.93 8.18
N ARG A 21 21.80 -17.27 8.71
CA ARG A 21 21.22 -18.60 8.54
C ARG A 21 20.38 -18.62 7.28
N LYS A 22 20.65 -19.59 6.41
CA LYS A 22 19.86 -19.81 5.20
C LYS A 22 18.57 -20.56 5.55
N TYR A 23 17.47 -20.11 5.01
CA TYR A 23 16.17 -20.78 5.11
C TYR A 23 15.48 -20.78 3.76
N LYS A 24 14.65 -21.77 3.55
CA LYS A 24 13.89 -21.95 2.31
C LYS A 24 12.53 -21.31 2.46
N ILE A 25 12.14 -20.54 1.46
CA ILE A 25 10.80 -19.98 1.30
C ILE A 25 10.14 -20.68 0.13
N ILE A 26 8.95 -21.25 0.36
CA ILE A 26 8.10 -21.84 -0.66
C ILE A 26 6.85 -20.98 -0.76
N CYS A 27 6.34 -20.77 -1.97
CA CYS A 27 5.15 -19.97 -2.19
C CYS A 27 3.92 -20.54 -1.46
N ARG A 28 3.02 -19.64 -1.07
CA ARG A 28 1.64 -19.98 -0.73
C ARG A 28 0.81 -20.13 -2.01
N TYR A 29 -0.34 -20.82 -1.94
CA TYR A 29 -1.15 -21.10 -3.13
C TYR A 29 -1.59 -19.83 -3.85
N GLN A 30 -1.99 -18.78 -3.13
CA GLN A 30 -2.40 -17.50 -3.75
C GLN A 30 -1.25 -16.80 -4.47
N GLN A 31 -0.01 -16.95 -3.99
CA GLN A 31 1.17 -16.43 -4.66
C GLN A 31 1.45 -17.21 -5.94
N TYR A 32 1.33 -18.54 -5.88
CA TYR A 32 1.49 -19.41 -7.04
C TYR A 32 0.46 -19.09 -8.13
N GLU A 33 -0.81 -19.00 -7.76
CA GLU A 33 -1.89 -18.72 -8.71
C GLU A 33 -1.77 -17.32 -9.30
N GLY A 34 -1.60 -16.28 -8.45
CA GLY A 34 -1.49 -14.90 -8.91
C GLY A 34 -0.29 -14.66 -9.81
N ALA A 35 0.88 -15.21 -9.48
CA ALA A 35 2.07 -15.08 -10.31
C ALA A 35 1.93 -15.84 -11.66
N ASN A 36 1.33 -17.04 -11.67
CA ASN A 36 1.09 -17.77 -12.90
C ASN A 36 0.07 -17.08 -13.81
N LEU A 37 -1.02 -16.53 -13.26
CA LEU A 37 -1.98 -15.74 -14.04
C LEU A 37 -1.30 -14.54 -14.72
N LEU A 38 -0.43 -13.83 -13.98
CA LEU A 38 0.36 -12.73 -14.53
C LEU A 38 1.27 -13.22 -15.67
N VAL A 39 2.01 -14.29 -15.44
CA VAL A 39 2.92 -14.88 -16.44
C VAL A 39 2.17 -15.31 -17.71
N GLU A 40 1.04 -16.00 -17.55
CA GLU A 40 0.24 -16.45 -18.71
C GLU A 40 -0.35 -15.26 -19.49
N ARG A 41 -0.75 -14.16 -18.81
CA ARG A 41 -1.19 -12.94 -19.48
C ARG A 41 -0.09 -12.29 -20.30
N VAL A 42 1.12 -12.21 -19.76
CA VAL A 42 2.28 -11.68 -20.50
C VAL A 42 2.60 -12.57 -21.71
N LYS A 43 2.54 -13.90 -21.58
CA LYS A 43 2.74 -14.84 -22.69
C LYS A 43 1.67 -14.71 -23.77
N ALA A 44 0.43 -14.47 -23.38
CA ALA A 44 -0.67 -14.25 -24.32
C ALA A 44 -0.54 -12.92 -25.10
N GLY A 45 0.25 -11.96 -24.60
CA GLY A 45 0.48 -10.66 -25.23
C GLY A 45 -0.64 -9.63 -25.03
N TYR A 46 -1.82 -10.04 -24.56
CA TYR A 46 -2.99 -9.20 -24.35
C TYR A 46 -3.94 -9.85 -23.32
N PRO A 47 -4.67 -9.05 -22.53
CA PRO A 47 -4.56 -7.61 -22.36
C PRO A 47 -3.26 -7.21 -21.65
N LYS A 48 -2.76 -5.99 -21.93
CA LYS A 48 -1.50 -5.48 -21.35
C LYS A 48 -1.65 -4.90 -19.95
N LYS A 49 -2.71 -5.23 -19.25
CA LYS A 49 -2.95 -4.82 -17.88
C LYS A 49 -3.62 -5.91 -17.05
N GLY A 50 -3.49 -5.83 -15.73
CA GLY A 50 -4.14 -6.76 -14.82
C GLY A 50 -4.09 -6.28 -13.37
N LEU A 51 -5.16 -6.58 -12.60
CA LEU A 51 -5.25 -6.25 -11.19
C LEU A 51 -5.20 -7.54 -10.35
N ILE A 52 -4.30 -7.56 -9.38
CA ILE A 52 -4.19 -8.61 -8.36
C ILE A 52 -4.66 -8.00 -7.03
N TRP A 53 -5.83 -8.40 -6.59
CA TRP A 53 -6.43 -7.95 -5.34
C TRP A 53 -6.13 -8.94 -4.22
N HIS A 54 -4.99 -8.83 -3.60
CA HIS A 54 -4.61 -9.67 -2.48
C HIS A 54 -4.51 -8.84 -1.20
N PHE A 55 -5.16 -9.33 -0.14
CA PHE A 55 -5.18 -8.68 1.17
C PHE A 55 -3.77 -8.35 1.68
N GLN A 56 -3.65 -7.31 2.49
CA GLN A 56 -2.38 -6.92 3.12
C GLN A 56 -1.83 -8.07 3.98
N GLY A 57 -0.52 -8.36 3.86
CA GLY A 57 0.09 -9.51 4.54
C GLY A 57 -0.03 -10.84 3.79
N SER A 58 -0.70 -10.89 2.63
CA SER A 58 -0.78 -12.10 1.78
C SER A 58 0.55 -12.50 1.13
N GLY A 59 1.57 -11.61 1.19
CA GLY A 59 2.88 -11.82 0.59
C GLY A 59 2.97 -11.38 -0.88
N LYS A 60 2.37 -10.24 -1.23
CA LYS A 60 2.43 -9.63 -2.58
C LYS A 60 3.86 -9.42 -3.06
N SER A 61 4.76 -8.96 -2.18
CA SER A 61 6.19 -8.77 -2.53
C SER A 61 6.85 -10.07 -2.99
N LEU A 62 6.58 -11.20 -2.32
CA LEU A 62 7.07 -12.52 -2.76
C LEU A 62 6.40 -12.99 -4.06
N LEU A 63 5.12 -12.67 -4.27
CA LEU A 63 4.46 -12.92 -5.55
C LEU A 63 5.18 -12.22 -6.69
N MET A 64 5.55 -10.94 -6.51
CA MET A 64 6.33 -10.18 -7.51
C MET A 64 7.70 -10.80 -7.76
N VAL A 65 8.38 -11.27 -6.70
CA VAL A 65 9.66 -12.00 -6.82
C VAL A 65 9.50 -13.24 -7.70
N PHE A 66 8.52 -14.09 -7.40
CA PHE A 66 8.28 -15.32 -8.15
C PHE A 66 7.88 -15.04 -9.60
N ALA A 67 7.01 -14.07 -9.83
CA ALA A 67 6.61 -13.66 -11.16
C ALA A 67 7.81 -13.13 -11.97
N ALA A 68 8.64 -12.25 -11.38
CA ALA A 68 9.83 -11.70 -12.01
C ALA A 68 10.83 -12.81 -12.41
N GLN A 69 11.08 -13.74 -11.50
CA GLN A 69 11.94 -14.89 -11.74
C GLN A 69 11.44 -15.74 -12.93
N LYS A 70 10.17 -16.11 -12.89
CA LYS A 70 9.57 -16.97 -13.93
C LYS A 70 9.52 -16.27 -15.28
N LEU A 71 9.12 -15.00 -15.35
CA LEU A 71 9.09 -14.20 -16.58
C LEU A 71 10.45 -14.15 -17.27
N ARG A 72 11.53 -13.99 -16.52
CA ARG A 72 12.88 -13.91 -17.07
C ARG A 72 13.42 -15.22 -17.61
N MET A 73 12.84 -16.35 -17.24
CA MET A 73 13.21 -17.67 -17.71
C MET A 73 12.42 -18.15 -18.95
N ILE A 74 11.47 -17.32 -19.42
CA ILE A 74 10.64 -17.63 -20.59
C ILE A 74 11.37 -17.16 -21.86
N PRO A 75 11.84 -18.07 -22.74
CA PRO A 75 12.63 -17.71 -23.92
C PRO A 75 11.88 -16.80 -24.90
N GLU A 76 10.57 -17.00 -25.04
CA GLU A 76 9.69 -16.26 -25.94
C GLU A 76 9.64 -14.77 -25.60
N LEU A 77 9.85 -14.40 -24.33
CA LEU A 77 9.89 -13.02 -23.87
C LEU A 77 11.24 -12.33 -24.12
N LYS A 78 12.24 -13.07 -24.66
CA LYS A 78 13.56 -12.53 -25.04
C LYS A 78 14.25 -11.75 -23.93
N ASN A 79 14.29 -12.33 -22.74
CA ASN A 79 14.86 -11.72 -21.53
C ASN A 79 14.21 -10.35 -21.19
N PRO A 80 12.99 -10.32 -20.69
CA PRO A 80 12.22 -9.10 -20.46
C PRO A 80 12.85 -8.21 -19.36
N THR A 81 12.55 -6.94 -19.43
CA THR A 81 12.78 -6.01 -18.31
C THR A 81 11.58 -6.09 -17.37
N VAL A 82 11.82 -6.35 -16.09
CA VAL A 82 10.77 -6.33 -15.06
C VAL A 82 11.00 -5.11 -14.17
N VAL A 83 9.97 -4.31 -13.98
CA VAL A 83 10.05 -3.09 -13.17
C VAL A 83 9.06 -3.22 -12.02
N ILE A 84 9.55 -3.05 -10.80
CA ILE A 84 8.73 -3.01 -9.60
C ILE A 84 8.65 -1.56 -9.16
N VAL A 85 7.43 -1.07 -9.08
CA VAL A 85 7.14 0.33 -8.70
C VAL A 85 6.41 0.33 -7.36
N ASP A 86 6.94 1.10 -6.41
CA ASP A 86 6.35 1.31 -5.09
C ASP A 86 5.89 2.76 -4.92
N ASP A 87 5.03 3.03 -3.94
CA ASP A 87 4.60 4.38 -3.57
C ASP A 87 5.51 5.03 -2.52
N ARG A 88 6.34 4.25 -1.81
CA ARG A 88 7.16 4.74 -0.68
C ARG A 88 8.61 4.28 -0.77
N ILE A 89 9.50 5.21 -0.42
CA ILE A 89 10.95 4.93 -0.32
C ILE A 89 11.25 3.85 0.75
N ASP A 90 10.54 3.87 1.87
CA ASP A 90 10.73 2.88 2.94
C ASP A 90 10.31 1.47 2.50
N LEU A 91 9.25 1.36 1.71
CA LEU A 91 8.78 0.08 1.14
C LEU A 91 9.72 -0.40 0.03
N GLU A 92 10.28 0.51 -0.79
CA GLU A 92 11.38 0.18 -1.72
C GLU A 92 12.51 -0.56 -1.00
N THR A 93 12.87 -0.10 0.20
CA THR A 93 13.90 -0.76 1.02
C THR A 93 13.47 -2.17 1.45
N GLN A 94 12.21 -2.39 1.83
CA GLN A 94 11.71 -3.70 2.22
C GLN A 94 11.61 -4.66 1.03
N ILE A 95 11.10 -4.19 -0.11
CA ILE A 95 11.03 -4.97 -1.35
C ILE A 95 12.46 -5.32 -1.80
N THR A 96 13.36 -4.35 -1.86
CA THR A 96 14.77 -4.56 -2.20
C THR A 96 15.42 -5.57 -1.25
N ALA A 97 15.16 -5.49 0.05
CA ALA A 97 15.65 -6.45 1.03
C ALA A 97 15.10 -7.87 0.77
N THR A 98 13.82 -7.99 0.39
CA THR A 98 13.21 -9.28 0.03
C THR A 98 13.87 -9.87 -1.21
N PHE A 99 14.08 -9.08 -2.25
CA PHE A 99 14.74 -9.52 -3.48
C PHE A 99 16.22 -9.88 -3.23
N ASN A 100 16.95 -9.06 -2.49
CA ASN A 100 18.36 -9.31 -2.14
C ASN A 100 18.50 -10.56 -1.26
N ALA A 101 17.61 -10.72 -0.27
CA ALA A 101 17.59 -11.91 0.58
C ALA A 101 17.29 -13.19 -0.20
N SER A 102 16.60 -13.07 -1.33
CA SER A 102 16.24 -14.17 -2.23
C SER A 102 17.32 -14.53 -3.23
N ASP A 103 18.49 -13.88 -3.15
CA ASP A 103 19.65 -14.14 -4.03
C ASP A 103 19.34 -14.05 -5.53
N ILE A 104 18.44 -13.10 -5.91
CA ILE A 104 17.99 -12.93 -7.28
C ILE A 104 19.01 -12.13 -8.07
N PRO A 105 19.58 -12.71 -9.15
CA PRO A 105 20.57 -12.03 -9.95
C PRO A 105 19.96 -10.88 -10.77
N ASN A 106 20.80 -9.91 -11.12
CA ASN A 106 20.43 -8.80 -12.02
C ASN A 106 19.37 -7.84 -11.47
N LEU A 107 19.34 -7.62 -10.16
CA LEU A 107 18.53 -6.60 -9.52
C LEU A 107 19.25 -5.24 -9.55
N VAL A 108 18.52 -4.16 -9.83
CA VAL A 108 19.01 -2.79 -9.73
C VAL A 108 17.95 -1.92 -9.05
N SER A 109 18.37 -1.05 -8.13
CA SER A 109 17.53 0.01 -7.60
C SER A 109 17.79 1.30 -8.41
N LEU A 110 16.71 1.96 -8.83
CA LEU A 110 16.77 3.23 -9.56
C LEU A 110 16.39 4.34 -8.59
N ALA A 111 17.39 4.83 -7.86
CA ALA A 111 17.22 5.77 -6.76
C ALA A 111 16.94 7.21 -7.20
N THR A 112 17.23 7.56 -8.45
CA THR A 112 17.05 8.89 -9.01
C THR A 112 16.31 8.87 -10.35
N LYS A 113 15.74 10.02 -10.73
CA LYS A 113 15.16 10.24 -12.06
C LYS A 113 16.15 9.97 -13.18
N ASP A 114 17.38 10.45 -13.03
CA ASP A 114 18.40 10.33 -14.07
C ASP A 114 18.79 8.86 -14.29
N GLU A 115 18.88 8.07 -13.21
CA GLU A 115 19.08 6.63 -13.30
C GLU A 115 17.91 5.94 -14.00
N LEU A 116 16.67 6.31 -13.70
CA LEU A 116 15.47 5.81 -14.37
C LEU A 116 15.52 6.09 -15.88
N ILE A 117 15.77 7.33 -16.25
CA ILE A 117 15.86 7.74 -17.68
C ILE A 117 16.99 7.00 -18.37
N LYS A 118 18.17 6.94 -17.77
CA LYS A 118 19.33 6.22 -18.32
C LYS A 118 19.05 4.73 -18.49
N PHE A 119 18.38 4.11 -17.51
CA PHE A 119 18.02 2.71 -17.54
C PHE A 119 17.10 2.38 -18.72
N PHE A 120 16.06 3.19 -18.94
CA PHE A 120 15.11 2.92 -20.03
C PHE A 120 15.62 3.34 -21.41
N LYS A 121 16.48 4.36 -21.52
CA LYS A 121 17.10 4.74 -22.80
C LYS A 121 18.14 3.72 -23.30
N GLN A 122 18.62 2.86 -22.42
CA GLN A 122 19.50 1.76 -22.77
C GLN A 122 18.70 0.46 -22.84
N ASP A 123 19.14 -0.52 -23.62
CA ASP A 123 18.51 -1.85 -23.67
C ASP A 123 18.95 -2.71 -22.47
N ILE A 124 18.67 -2.21 -21.28
CA ILE A 124 19.01 -2.90 -20.03
C ILE A 124 17.89 -3.87 -19.67
N ARG A 125 18.22 -5.15 -19.62
CA ARG A 125 17.30 -6.26 -19.37
C ARG A 125 17.54 -6.84 -17.98
N LYS A 126 17.02 -6.14 -16.96
CA LYS A 126 17.18 -6.45 -15.53
C LYS A 126 15.86 -6.36 -14.79
N ILE A 127 15.87 -6.75 -13.53
CA ILE A 127 14.80 -6.43 -12.60
C ILE A 127 15.15 -5.09 -11.97
N ALA A 128 14.30 -4.08 -12.16
CA ALA A 128 14.49 -2.74 -11.60
C ALA A 128 13.46 -2.49 -10.50
N ILE A 129 13.88 -1.85 -9.41
CA ILE A 129 13.01 -1.36 -8.35
C ILE A 129 13.08 0.16 -8.34
N THR A 130 11.95 0.83 -8.27
CA THR A 130 11.84 2.30 -8.26
C THR A 130 10.57 2.75 -7.55
N THR A 131 10.42 4.07 -7.35
CA THR A 131 9.17 4.64 -6.85
C THR A 131 8.42 5.37 -7.95
N ILE A 132 7.08 5.46 -7.79
CA ILE A 132 6.22 6.14 -8.76
C ILE A 132 6.60 7.63 -8.94
N PHE A 133 7.08 8.27 -7.88
CA PHE A 133 7.47 9.68 -7.89
C PHE A 133 8.55 10.02 -8.94
N ARG A 134 9.41 9.04 -9.28
CA ARG A 134 10.48 9.22 -10.26
C ARG A 134 9.99 9.35 -11.69
N PHE A 135 8.72 8.97 -11.96
CA PHE A 135 8.06 9.22 -13.23
C PHE A 135 7.42 10.61 -13.31
N GLY A 136 7.26 11.32 -12.18
CA GLY A 136 6.57 12.60 -12.08
C GLY A 136 7.10 13.70 -13.00
N ASP A 137 8.41 13.71 -13.18
CA ASP A 137 9.10 14.73 -14.01
C ASP A 137 9.56 14.18 -15.37
N VAL A 138 9.13 12.98 -15.73
CA VAL A 138 9.46 12.39 -17.03
C VAL A 138 8.53 12.95 -18.09
N ASP A 139 9.12 13.51 -19.15
CA ASP A 139 8.39 14.00 -20.30
C ASP A 139 8.62 13.07 -21.51
N GLY A 140 7.51 12.62 -22.10
CA GLY A 140 7.51 11.78 -23.30
C GLY A 140 7.88 10.31 -23.07
N VAL A 141 8.11 9.61 -24.17
CA VAL A 141 8.36 8.18 -24.21
C VAL A 141 9.83 7.88 -23.86
N LEU A 142 10.04 7.00 -22.88
CA LEU A 142 11.36 6.51 -22.50
C LEU A 142 11.75 5.23 -23.27
N ASN A 143 10.78 4.33 -23.47
CA ASN A 143 11.04 3.07 -24.14
C ASN A 143 9.75 2.49 -24.74
N GLU A 144 9.82 2.02 -26.00
CA GLU A 144 8.68 1.48 -26.74
C GLU A 144 8.66 -0.06 -26.82
N ARG A 145 9.56 -0.74 -26.11
CA ARG A 145 9.58 -2.21 -26.12
C ARG A 145 8.29 -2.79 -25.51
N ASP A 146 7.82 -3.87 -26.09
CA ASP A 146 6.64 -4.62 -25.68
C ASP A 146 6.91 -5.71 -24.63
N ASN A 147 8.20 -5.98 -24.34
CA ASN A 147 8.63 -6.94 -23.33
C ASN A 147 9.12 -6.26 -22.02
N ILE A 148 8.55 -5.11 -21.69
CA ILE A 148 8.68 -4.46 -20.38
C ILE A 148 7.45 -4.82 -19.55
N ILE A 149 7.66 -5.34 -18.35
CA ILE A 149 6.59 -5.71 -17.41
C ILE A 149 6.71 -4.87 -16.16
N VAL A 150 5.71 -4.05 -15.90
CA VAL A 150 5.64 -3.18 -14.72
C VAL A 150 4.68 -3.79 -13.70
N MET A 151 5.16 -4.03 -12.49
CA MET A 151 4.37 -4.47 -11.35
C MET A 151 4.34 -3.35 -10.32
N VAL A 152 3.15 -2.85 -10.01
CA VAL A 152 2.94 -1.69 -9.13
C VAL A 152 2.39 -2.19 -7.80
N ASP A 153 3.17 -2.05 -6.72
CA ASP A 153 2.66 -2.33 -5.37
C ASP A 153 1.85 -1.15 -4.85
N GLU A 154 0.92 -1.42 -3.96
CA GLU A 154 -0.07 -0.47 -3.45
C GLU A 154 -0.72 0.38 -4.57
N ALA A 155 -1.10 -0.29 -5.66
CA ALA A 155 -1.57 0.31 -6.91
C ALA A 155 -2.72 1.33 -6.75
N HIS A 156 -3.46 1.29 -5.63
CA HIS A 156 -4.50 2.27 -5.31
C HIS A 156 -3.94 3.69 -5.04
N ARG A 157 -2.66 3.81 -4.67
CA ARG A 157 -2.01 5.09 -4.36
C ARG A 157 -1.39 5.77 -5.58
N THR A 158 -1.04 5.02 -6.61
CA THR A 158 -0.42 5.57 -7.84
C THR A 158 -1.35 6.48 -8.64
N GLN A 159 -2.60 6.59 -8.24
CA GLN A 159 -3.61 7.47 -8.84
C GLN A 159 -3.60 8.88 -8.24
N GLU A 160 -2.68 9.18 -7.33
CA GLU A 160 -2.51 10.54 -6.80
C GLU A 160 -1.77 11.41 -7.83
N GLY A 161 -2.47 12.42 -8.35
CA GLY A 161 -1.96 13.26 -9.44
C GLY A 161 -1.81 12.49 -10.76
N ASN A 162 -1.01 13.03 -11.68
CA ASN A 162 -0.80 12.46 -13.02
C ASN A 162 0.35 11.45 -13.09
N LEU A 163 0.82 10.92 -11.95
CA LEU A 163 2.02 10.06 -11.90
C LEU A 163 1.81 8.74 -12.65
N GLY A 164 0.65 8.12 -12.48
CA GLY A 164 0.29 6.90 -13.20
C GLY A 164 0.20 7.13 -14.72
N GLU A 165 -0.41 8.24 -15.14
CA GLU A 165 -0.51 8.61 -16.55
C GLU A 165 0.87 8.84 -17.17
N LYS A 166 1.76 9.54 -16.47
CA LYS A 166 3.14 9.76 -16.92
C LYS A 166 3.93 8.45 -17.04
N MET A 167 3.76 7.53 -16.10
CA MET A 167 4.38 6.21 -16.17
C MET A 167 3.89 5.43 -17.39
N HIS A 168 2.59 5.44 -17.68
CA HIS A 168 2.02 4.81 -18.87
C HIS A 168 2.51 5.49 -20.16
N ALA A 169 2.55 6.82 -20.20
CA ALA A 169 3.06 7.58 -21.34
C ALA A 169 4.56 7.32 -21.59
N ALA A 170 5.35 7.12 -20.54
CA ALA A 170 6.77 6.82 -20.65
C ALA A 170 7.05 5.42 -21.23
N LEU A 171 6.13 4.46 -21.05
CA LEU A 171 6.28 3.05 -21.44
C LEU A 171 5.01 2.54 -22.15
N PRO A 172 4.66 3.07 -23.32
CA PRO A 172 3.33 2.87 -23.95
C PRO A 172 3.01 1.43 -24.34
N ASN A 173 4.01 0.61 -24.57
CA ASN A 173 3.84 -0.79 -24.99
C ASN A 173 4.06 -1.80 -23.87
N ALA A 174 4.37 -1.34 -22.65
CA ALA A 174 4.62 -2.21 -21.50
C ALA A 174 3.34 -2.88 -20.99
N PHE A 175 3.52 -3.96 -20.24
CA PHE A 175 2.47 -4.56 -19.42
C PHE A 175 2.43 -3.86 -18.06
N PHE A 176 1.22 -3.59 -17.53
CA PHE A 176 1.03 -2.95 -16.23
C PHE A 176 0.15 -3.80 -15.32
N PHE A 177 0.73 -4.31 -14.25
CA PHE A 177 0.02 -5.09 -13.26
C PHE A 177 -0.04 -4.34 -11.93
N GLY A 178 -1.25 -4.05 -11.45
CA GLY A 178 -1.47 -3.47 -10.13
C GLY A 178 -1.64 -4.55 -9.08
N LEU A 179 -0.93 -4.43 -7.96
CA LEU A 179 -1.09 -5.27 -6.78
C LEU A 179 -1.57 -4.40 -5.63
N THR A 180 -2.68 -4.76 -4.99
CA THR A 180 -3.20 -3.99 -3.84
C THR A 180 -4.08 -4.84 -2.94
N GLY A 181 -4.11 -4.50 -1.64
CA GLY A 181 -5.06 -5.10 -0.69
C GLY A 181 -6.37 -4.33 -0.60
N THR A 182 -6.39 -3.09 -1.04
CA THR A 182 -7.51 -2.14 -0.87
C THR A 182 -7.78 -1.36 -2.16
N PRO A 183 -8.28 -2.03 -3.24
CA PRO A 183 -8.57 -1.33 -4.48
C PRO A 183 -9.65 -0.27 -4.26
N ILE A 184 -9.46 0.90 -4.85
CA ILE A 184 -10.39 2.02 -4.78
C ILE A 184 -11.34 1.93 -5.98
N ASN A 185 -12.64 2.10 -5.72
CA ASN A 185 -13.69 2.20 -6.73
C ASN A 185 -14.48 3.49 -6.49
N ARG A 186 -13.92 4.64 -6.89
CA ARG A 186 -14.56 5.95 -6.84
C ARG A 186 -14.52 6.58 -8.22
N VAL A 187 -15.37 7.57 -8.46
CA VAL A 187 -15.47 8.26 -9.77
C VAL A 187 -14.17 8.95 -10.14
N ASP A 188 -13.50 9.57 -9.17
CA ASP A 188 -12.25 10.32 -9.32
C ASP A 188 -10.99 9.44 -9.24
N LYS A 189 -11.07 8.29 -8.56
CA LYS A 189 -9.94 7.37 -8.36
C LYS A 189 -10.43 5.93 -8.46
N ASN A 190 -10.09 5.26 -9.55
CA ASN A 190 -10.57 3.90 -9.80
C ASN A 190 -9.46 2.94 -10.21
N THR A 191 -9.01 2.14 -9.23
CA THR A 191 -7.96 1.14 -9.43
C THR A 191 -8.37 0.08 -10.46
N PHE A 192 -9.66 -0.26 -10.54
CA PHE A 192 -10.17 -1.22 -11.52
C PHE A 192 -10.13 -0.65 -12.94
N HIS A 193 -10.36 0.63 -13.13
CA HIS A 193 -10.22 1.27 -14.43
C HIS A 193 -8.76 1.30 -14.91
N THR A 194 -7.83 1.62 -14.03
CA THR A 194 -6.41 1.75 -14.36
C THR A 194 -5.76 0.41 -14.65
N PHE A 195 -5.95 -0.58 -13.78
CA PHE A 195 -5.26 -1.87 -13.85
C PHE A 195 -6.16 -3.05 -14.21
N GLY A 196 -7.46 -2.97 -13.98
CA GLY A 196 -8.40 -4.03 -14.37
C GLY A 196 -8.56 -4.11 -15.89
N ALA A 197 -8.65 -5.31 -16.43
CA ALA A 197 -8.95 -5.54 -17.82
C ALA A 197 -10.44 -5.86 -17.99
N GLU A 198 -11.01 -5.49 -19.14
CA GLU A 198 -12.42 -5.77 -19.46
C GLU A 198 -12.69 -7.27 -19.61
N GLU A 199 -11.67 -8.03 -19.98
CA GLU A 199 -11.70 -9.49 -20.10
C GLU A 199 -11.82 -10.19 -18.75
N ASP A 200 -11.49 -9.51 -17.66
CA ASP A 200 -11.62 -10.03 -16.30
C ASP A 200 -13.06 -9.77 -15.80
N LYS A 201 -13.87 -10.82 -15.63
CA LYS A 201 -15.30 -10.73 -15.27
C LYS A 201 -15.61 -9.80 -14.08
N SER A 202 -14.68 -9.63 -13.17
CA SER A 202 -14.83 -8.80 -11.97
C SER A 202 -13.85 -7.63 -11.93
N GLY A 203 -13.16 -7.34 -13.04
CA GLY A 203 -12.14 -6.30 -13.13
C GLY A 203 -10.83 -6.63 -12.42
N TYR A 204 -10.62 -7.89 -12.01
CA TYR A 204 -9.35 -8.37 -11.42
C TYR A 204 -9.04 -9.79 -11.88
N MET A 205 -7.74 -10.09 -12.00
CA MET A 205 -7.21 -11.40 -12.40
C MET A 205 -7.24 -12.42 -11.27
N SER A 206 -6.95 -11.97 -10.06
CA SER A 206 -6.81 -12.81 -8.87
C SER A 206 -7.31 -12.06 -7.64
N LYS A 207 -7.99 -12.77 -6.74
CA LYS A 207 -8.46 -12.22 -5.48
C LYS A 207 -8.11 -13.17 -4.33
N TYR A 208 -7.52 -12.59 -3.28
CA TYR A 208 -7.34 -13.23 -2.00
C TYR A 208 -7.78 -12.24 -0.91
N SER A 209 -8.99 -12.43 -0.42
CA SER A 209 -9.65 -11.50 0.51
C SER A 209 -9.17 -11.66 1.95
N PHE A 210 -9.54 -10.71 2.80
CA PHE A 210 -9.37 -10.83 4.24
C PHE A 210 -10.05 -12.07 4.82
N SER A 211 -11.27 -12.38 4.35
CA SER A 211 -12.00 -13.58 4.76
C SER A 211 -11.28 -14.86 4.36
N ASP A 212 -10.67 -14.89 3.17
CA ASP A 212 -9.85 -16.03 2.74
C ASP A 212 -8.64 -16.20 3.64
N SER A 213 -7.99 -15.09 4.01
CA SER A 213 -6.82 -15.07 4.89
C SER A 213 -7.14 -15.59 6.30
N ILE A 214 -8.31 -15.25 6.83
CA ILE A 214 -8.79 -15.78 8.13
C ILE A 214 -9.08 -17.29 8.02
N ARG A 215 -9.81 -17.70 6.99
CA ARG A 215 -10.12 -19.11 6.74
C ARG A 215 -8.86 -19.98 6.66
N ASP A 216 -7.81 -19.44 6.05
CA ASP A 216 -6.53 -20.13 5.86
C ASP A 216 -5.60 -19.99 7.09
N ASN A 217 -6.06 -19.38 8.18
CA ASN A 217 -5.29 -19.08 9.39
C ASN A 217 -4.01 -18.27 9.14
N ALA A 218 -3.98 -17.50 8.05
CA ALA A 218 -2.87 -16.60 7.72
C ALA A 218 -2.98 -15.24 8.42
N THR A 219 -4.19 -14.87 8.84
CA THR A 219 -4.50 -13.63 9.57
C THR A 219 -5.51 -13.92 10.66
N LEU A 220 -5.39 -13.23 11.78
CA LEU A 220 -6.38 -13.31 12.86
C LEU A 220 -7.62 -12.47 12.53
N PRO A 221 -8.81 -12.85 12.98
CA PRO A 221 -10.00 -12.02 12.84
C PRO A 221 -9.83 -10.73 13.65
N LEU A 222 -10.36 -9.63 13.11
CA LEU A 222 -10.46 -8.37 13.82
C LEU A 222 -11.77 -8.34 14.60
N ASN A 223 -11.70 -8.04 15.89
CA ASN A 223 -12.86 -7.75 16.70
C ASN A 223 -13.04 -6.23 16.73
N PHE A 224 -14.23 -5.77 16.39
CA PHE A 224 -14.59 -4.36 16.38
C PHE A 224 -15.68 -4.10 17.42
N GLU A 225 -15.38 -3.23 18.38
CA GLU A 225 -16.30 -2.78 19.43
C GLU A 225 -16.53 -1.27 19.28
N PRO A 226 -17.68 -0.81 18.74
CA PRO A 226 -17.99 0.60 18.65
C PRO A 226 -18.32 1.15 20.05
N VAL A 227 -17.64 2.24 20.41
CA VAL A 227 -17.90 2.94 21.67
C VAL A 227 -18.51 4.31 21.35
N PRO A 228 -19.83 4.49 21.51
CA PRO A 228 -20.46 5.78 21.30
C PRO A 228 -20.01 6.78 22.36
N VAL A 229 -19.70 7.99 21.94
CA VAL A 229 -19.39 9.11 22.84
C VAL A 229 -20.47 10.16 22.67
N ASP A 230 -21.21 10.46 23.75
CA ASP A 230 -22.21 11.52 23.75
C ASP A 230 -21.52 12.88 23.57
N LEU A 231 -21.81 13.52 22.46
CA LEU A 231 -21.28 14.84 22.13
C LEU A 231 -22.38 15.89 22.21
N HIS A 232 -22.26 16.79 23.18
CA HIS A 232 -23.00 18.04 23.19
C HIS A 232 -22.13 19.14 22.58
N VAL A 233 -22.16 19.26 21.26
CA VAL A 233 -21.56 20.39 20.53
C VAL A 233 -22.64 21.49 20.46
N ASN A 234 -22.34 22.68 20.92
CA ASN A 234 -23.19 23.82 20.70
C ASN A 234 -23.10 24.27 19.25
N ARG A 235 -23.98 23.71 18.42
CA ARG A 235 -24.01 23.95 16.98
C ARG A 235 -24.27 25.41 16.63
N GLU A 236 -25.15 26.10 17.39
CA GLU A 236 -25.50 27.47 17.10
C GLU A 236 -24.30 28.43 17.18
N LYS A 237 -23.46 28.31 18.22
CA LYS A 237 -22.23 29.09 18.30
C LYS A 237 -21.21 28.76 17.22
N LEU A 238 -21.13 27.48 16.83
CA LEU A 238 -20.19 27.04 15.81
C LEU A 238 -20.60 27.56 14.43
N ASP A 239 -21.91 27.55 14.14
CA ASP A 239 -22.47 28.02 12.88
C ASP A 239 -22.34 29.54 12.77
N GLU A 240 -22.59 30.32 13.85
CA GLU A 240 -22.41 31.75 13.86
C GLU A 240 -20.96 32.21 13.66
N GLU A 241 -20.00 31.57 14.32
CA GLU A 241 -18.56 31.86 14.14
C GLU A 241 -18.08 31.44 12.73
N PHE A 242 -18.59 30.35 12.21
CA PHE A 242 -18.26 29.87 10.86
C PHE A 242 -18.79 30.80 9.77
N ASP A 243 -20.03 31.26 9.90
CA ASP A 243 -20.68 32.16 8.97
C ASP A 243 -19.95 33.51 8.88
N ALA A 244 -19.53 34.07 10.02
CA ALA A 244 -18.76 35.30 10.06
C ALA A 244 -17.38 35.17 9.40
N LEU A 245 -16.73 34.01 9.48
CA LEU A 245 -15.38 33.80 8.96
C LEU A 245 -15.38 33.41 7.45
N THR A 246 -16.50 32.97 6.89
CA THR A 246 -16.57 32.41 5.53
C THR A 246 -17.40 33.22 4.57
N GLU A 247 -17.80 34.43 4.93
CA GLU A 247 -18.67 35.32 4.14
C GLU A 247 -18.14 35.64 2.73
N SER A 248 -16.81 35.54 2.53
CA SER A 248 -16.11 35.81 1.26
C SER A 248 -15.80 34.59 0.40
N LEU A 249 -16.15 33.36 0.83
CA LEU A 249 -15.82 32.13 0.14
C LEU A 249 -16.95 31.63 -0.77
N SER A 250 -16.58 30.84 -1.80
CA SER A 250 -17.57 30.16 -2.65
C SER A 250 -18.38 29.12 -1.86
N GLU A 251 -19.59 28.79 -2.31
CA GLU A 251 -20.45 27.77 -1.64
C GLU A 251 -19.77 26.39 -1.54
N ALA A 252 -18.99 26.01 -2.55
CA ALA A 252 -18.26 24.74 -2.56
C ALA A 252 -17.13 24.72 -1.54
N ASP A 253 -16.32 25.79 -1.47
CA ASP A 253 -15.23 25.94 -0.51
C ASP A 253 -15.76 26.04 0.92
N ARG A 254 -16.88 26.74 1.09
CA ARG A 254 -17.57 26.88 2.36
C ARG A 254 -18.10 25.54 2.89
N ALA A 255 -18.66 24.70 2.03
CA ALA A 255 -19.16 23.38 2.40
C ALA A 255 -18.02 22.42 2.80
N GLU A 256 -16.87 22.49 2.12
CA GLU A 256 -15.70 21.70 2.48
C GLU A 256 -15.05 22.18 3.77
N LEU A 257 -14.92 23.49 3.94
CA LEU A 257 -14.39 24.11 5.16
C LEU A 257 -15.30 23.83 6.38
N SER A 258 -16.62 23.89 6.21
CA SER A 258 -17.60 23.56 7.25
C SER A 258 -17.43 22.13 7.78
N LYS A 259 -17.22 21.15 6.90
CA LYS A 259 -16.96 19.77 7.31
C LYS A 259 -15.66 19.66 8.12
N ARG A 260 -14.59 20.34 7.71
CA ARG A 260 -13.29 20.32 8.39
C ARG A 260 -13.33 21.02 9.75
N VAL A 261 -13.95 22.18 9.85
CA VAL A 261 -14.08 22.96 11.09
C VAL A 261 -14.94 22.23 12.10
N ASN A 262 -16.10 21.70 11.69
CA ASN A 262 -16.97 20.90 12.55
C ASN A 262 -16.27 19.64 13.06
N MET A 263 -15.51 18.93 12.22
CA MET A 263 -14.76 17.75 12.63
C MET A 263 -13.63 18.10 13.60
N LYS A 264 -12.87 19.16 13.33
CA LYS A 264 -11.78 19.61 14.21
C LYS A 264 -12.31 20.02 15.60
N ALA A 265 -13.40 20.81 15.65
CA ALA A 265 -14.03 21.20 16.92
C ALA A 265 -14.48 19.99 17.75
N ILE A 266 -15.06 18.98 17.10
CA ILE A 266 -15.47 17.74 17.77
C ILE A 266 -14.24 16.96 18.28
N MET A 267 -13.19 16.83 17.46
CA MET A 267 -12.03 16.03 17.82
C MET A 267 -11.17 16.66 18.91
N TYR A 268 -11.21 17.98 19.04
CA TYR A 268 -10.44 18.74 20.05
C TYR A 268 -11.24 19.09 21.31
N ASP A 269 -12.51 18.71 21.42
CA ASP A 269 -13.31 18.93 22.61
C ASP A 269 -12.70 18.22 23.83
N LYS A 270 -12.26 18.99 24.82
CA LYS A 270 -11.56 18.48 26.01
C LYS A 270 -12.40 17.51 26.82
N LYS A 271 -13.73 17.73 26.88
CA LYS A 271 -14.63 16.86 27.65
C LYS A 271 -14.77 15.51 26.96
N ARG A 272 -14.87 15.54 25.64
CA ARG A 272 -14.85 14.33 24.82
C ARG A 272 -13.54 13.56 24.98
N ILE A 273 -12.40 14.22 24.80
CA ILE A 273 -11.07 13.61 24.91
C ILE A 273 -10.94 12.93 26.28
N ARG A 274 -11.32 13.59 27.34
CA ARG A 274 -11.29 13.05 28.71
C ARG A 274 -12.14 11.78 28.83
N LYS A 275 -13.41 11.80 28.41
CA LYS A 275 -14.28 10.61 28.42
C LYS A 275 -13.70 9.44 27.61
N VAL A 276 -13.16 9.73 26.46
CA VAL A 276 -12.50 8.70 25.61
C VAL A 276 -11.26 8.14 26.32
N CYS A 277 -10.43 8.98 26.91
CA CYS A 277 -9.24 8.54 27.65
C CYS A 277 -9.59 7.73 28.91
N GLU A 278 -10.66 8.10 29.64
CA GLU A 278 -11.18 7.32 30.78
C GLU A 278 -11.62 5.92 30.31
N HIS A 279 -12.34 5.83 29.20
CA HIS A 279 -12.75 4.55 28.60
C HIS A 279 -11.53 3.72 28.16
N ILE A 280 -10.59 4.33 27.44
CA ILE A 280 -9.35 3.66 26.99
C ILE A 280 -8.57 3.11 28.17
N ALA A 281 -8.37 3.93 29.22
CA ALA A 281 -7.62 3.54 30.40
C ALA A 281 -8.28 2.38 31.16
N ASN A 282 -9.61 2.42 31.31
CA ASN A 282 -10.36 1.33 31.94
C ASN A 282 -10.29 0.05 31.10
N HIS A 283 -10.52 0.13 29.78
CA HIS A 283 -10.43 -1.01 28.88
C HIS A 283 -9.03 -1.63 28.89
N PHE A 284 -8.00 -0.78 28.84
CA PHE A 284 -6.60 -1.21 28.86
C PHE A 284 -6.31 -2.00 30.16
N LYS A 285 -6.60 -1.39 31.32
CA LYS A 285 -6.33 -2.00 32.63
C LYS A 285 -7.09 -3.30 32.88
N THR A 286 -8.31 -3.40 32.35
CA THR A 286 -9.18 -4.54 32.65
C THR A 286 -9.05 -5.68 31.64
N LYS A 287 -8.77 -5.39 30.37
CA LYS A 287 -8.80 -6.39 29.30
C LYS A 287 -7.46 -6.59 28.57
N ILE A 288 -6.62 -5.57 28.49
CA ILE A 288 -5.42 -5.63 27.65
C ILE A 288 -4.16 -5.93 28.47
N GLU A 289 -3.90 -5.10 29.49
CA GLU A 289 -2.72 -5.23 30.35
C GLU A 289 -2.62 -6.59 31.07
N PRO A 290 -3.70 -7.17 31.63
CA PRO A 290 -3.62 -8.48 32.29
C PRO A 290 -3.18 -9.62 31.38
N ASN A 291 -3.36 -9.46 30.07
CA ASN A 291 -2.91 -10.44 29.06
C ASN A 291 -1.50 -10.12 28.52
N GLY A 292 -0.80 -9.13 29.06
CA GLY A 292 0.55 -8.76 28.64
C GLY A 292 0.61 -8.02 27.29
N TYR A 293 -0.52 -7.51 26.79
CA TYR A 293 -0.58 -6.79 25.52
C TYR A 293 -0.40 -5.30 25.71
N LYS A 294 -0.04 -4.61 24.62
CA LYS A 294 0.03 -3.16 24.52
C LYS A 294 -1.18 -2.62 23.75
N GLY A 295 -1.52 -1.34 23.97
CA GLY A 295 -2.54 -0.62 23.22
C GLY A 295 -1.91 0.40 22.30
N GLN A 296 -2.58 0.70 21.19
CA GLN A 296 -2.24 1.81 20.30
C GLN A 296 -3.47 2.71 20.16
N VAL A 297 -3.29 4.01 20.45
CA VAL A 297 -4.32 5.03 20.26
C VAL A 297 -3.98 5.80 19.00
N VAL A 298 -4.88 5.77 18.01
CA VAL A 298 -4.74 6.53 16.78
C VAL A 298 -5.61 7.77 16.88
N CYS A 299 -4.98 8.95 16.87
CA CYS A 299 -5.65 10.23 16.98
C CYS A 299 -5.92 10.86 15.61
N TYR A 300 -6.75 11.91 15.61
CA TYR A 300 -7.13 12.61 14.37
C TYR A 300 -5.94 13.25 13.66
N ASP A 301 -5.07 13.93 14.41
CA ASP A 301 -3.83 14.55 13.92
C ASP A 301 -2.77 14.62 15.02
N ARG A 302 -1.62 15.22 14.71
CA ARG A 302 -0.47 15.34 15.62
C ARG A 302 -0.80 16.15 16.90
N GLU A 303 -1.51 17.27 16.77
CA GLU A 303 -1.92 18.09 17.93
C GLU A 303 -2.88 17.29 18.82
N CYS A 304 -3.83 16.59 18.23
CA CYS A 304 -4.75 15.73 18.94
C CYS A 304 -4.01 14.63 19.74
N CYS A 305 -2.91 14.09 19.22
CA CYS A 305 -2.06 13.14 19.94
C CYS A 305 -1.51 13.73 21.25
N LEU A 306 -1.11 15.01 21.24
CA LEU A 306 -0.62 15.69 22.43
C LEU A 306 -1.70 15.82 23.49
N LEU A 307 -2.92 16.19 23.09
CA LEU A 307 -4.07 16.30 24.00
C LEU A 307 -4.44 14.95 24.63
N TYR A 308 -4.45 13.88 23.84
CA TYR A 308 -4.70 12.54 24.35
C TYR A 308 -3.60 12.07 25.30
N LYS A 309 -2.32 12.33 24.97
CA LYS A 309 -1.20 12.03 25.87
C LYS A 309 -1.35 12.73 27.21
N GLU A 310 -1.62 14.03 27.20
CA GLU A 310 -1.81 14.84 28.42
C GLU A 310 -2.94 14.29 29.32
N GLU A 311 -4.07 13.90 28.72
CA GLU A 311 -5.17 13.33 29.48
C GLU A 311 -4.90 11.91 29.97
N LEU A 312 -4.25 11.06 29.17
CA LEU A 312 -3.85 9.71 29.58
C LEU A 312 -2.82 9.74 30.70
N ASP A 313 -1.86 10.68 30.69
CA ASP A 313 -0.90 10.85 31.77
C ASP A 313 -1.55 11.23 33.10
N LYS A 314 -2.60 12.05 33.07
CA LYS A 314 -3.38 12.39 34.28
C LYS A 314 -4.13 11.18 34.86
N ILE A 315 -4.56 10.25 34.00
CA ILE A 315 -5.37 9.08 34.41
C ILE A 315 -4.51 7.89 34.79
N MET A 316 -3.43 7.63 34.03
CA MET A 316 -2.63 6.42 34.12
C MET A 316 -1.22 6.64 34.69
N GLY A 317 -0.76 7.89 34.73
CA GLY A 317 0.60 8.29 35.09
C GLY A 317 1.48 8.61 33.87
N PRO A 318 2.53 9.42 34.02
CA PRO A 318 3.32 9.98 32.92
C PRO A 318 4.09 8.96 32.10
N ASP A 319 4.41 7.80 32.69
CA ASP A 319 5.19 6.74 32.03
C ASP A 319 4.31 5.66 31.38
N ALA A 320 2.97 5.78 31.50
CA ALA A 320 2.04 4.78 30.99
C ALA A 320 1.88 4.82 29.46
N SER A 321 2.15 5.97 28.83
CA SER A 321 2.01 6.13 27.38
C SER A 321 3.18 6.90 26.76
N THR A 322 3.44 6.68 25.49
CA THR A 322 4.42 7.42 24.70
C THR A 322 3.83 7.82 23.35
N ILE A 323 4.35 8.89 22.77
CA ILE A 323 3.93 9.37 21.46
C ILE A 323 4.87 8.82 20.40
N VAL A 324 4.29 8.37 19.30
CA VAL A 324 5.01 8.01 18.08
C VAL A 324 4.48 8.92 16.96
N MET A 325 5.32 9.81 16.49
CA MET A 325 5.03 10.73 15.37
C MET A 325 6.18 10.73 14.39
N ASP A 326 5.89 10.94 13.11
CA ASP A 326 6.89 11.29 12.13
C ASP A 326 7.30 12.76 12.36
N THR A 327 8.61 13.01 12.36
CA THR A 327 9.20 14.35 12.54
C THR A 327 9.48 15.06 11.22
N ASN A 328 9.32 14.38 10.10
CA ASN A 328 9.48 14.99 8.80
C ASN A 328 8.33 16.00 8.59
N ASN A 329 8.70 17.26 8.52
CA ASN A 329 7.77 18.31 8.11
C ASN A 329 7.41 18.09 6.64
N ASP A 330 6.13 17.99 6.36
CA ASP A 330 5.55 18.16 5.01
C ASP A 330 5.73 19.60 4.57
#